data_4ee04de8c0b70cafab367e2ab6703e05
#
_entry.id   4ee04de8c0b70cafab367e2ab6703e05
#
_cell.length_a   1.000
_cell.length_b   1.000
_cell.length_c   1.000
_cell.angle_alpha   90.00
_cell.angle_beta   90.00
_cell.angle_gamma   90.00
#
_symmetry.space_group_name_H-M   'P 1'
#
loop_
_entity.id
_entity.type
_entity.pdbx_description
1 polymer ?
#
loop_
_entity_poly.entity_id
_entity_poly.type
_entity_poly.pdbx_seq_one_letter_code
_entity_poly.pdbx_strand_id
1 'polypeptide(L)'
;MRLFIAVPLPTEIADRAAACLPLALPAVRPVRADLMHLTLAFLGQVTDDRLAVAIAAAQAGADGHRAFDLSLDHAGTFLRAGRPRAVWLGAGAGIDELTGLAAGVTRALADRSFSLEDRPFSAHLTLARVRPDASAAESRTIARSVERLIVPELCIRVDQIAVVESRLSPKGPRYATRFDIRLGQPEV
;
A
#
# COMPACT_ATOMS: atom_id res chain seq x y z
N MET A 1 2.21 15.00 -12.98
CA MET A 1 2.83 14.16 -11.91
C MET A 1 2.04 12.86 -11.72
N ARG A 2 2.61 11.81 -11.11
CA ARG A 2 1.88 10.58 -10.81
C ARG A 2 1.60 10.51 -9.31
N LEU A 3 0.32 10.42 -8.91
CA LEU A 3 -0.11 10.50 -7.52
C LEU A 3 -0.78 9.22 -7.02
N PHE A 4 -0.65 8.98 -5.72
CA PHE A 4 -1.44 8.01 -4.96
C PHE A 4 -1.65 8.51 -3.53
N ILE A 5 -2.66 7.97 -2.85
CA ILE A 5 -2.94 8.22 -1.44
C ILE A 5 -2.56 6.95 -0.67
N ALA A 6 -1.85 7.11 0.44
CA ALA A 6 -1.38 5.96 1.22
C ALA A 6 -1.27 6.25 2.71
N VAL A 7 -1.26 5.19 3.51
CA VAL A 7 -0.79 5.19 4.89
C VAL A 7 0.72 4.99 4.86
N PRO A 8 1.54 5.93 5.34
CA PRO A 8 2.97 5.75 5.50
C PRO A 8 3.25 4.75 6.64
N LEU A 9 4.37 4.02 6.53
CA LEU A 9 4.81 3.14 7.59
C LEU A 9 5.92 3.79 8.43
N PRO A 10 5.93 3.57 9.77
CA PRO A 10 7.11 3.81 10.58
C PRO A 10 8.30 2.98 10.07
N THR A 11 9.50 3.55 10.08
CA THR A 11 10.73 2.89 9.56
C THR A 11 10.95 1.52 10.21
N GLU A 12 10.76 1.43 11.53
CA GLU A 12 10.92 0.16 12.26
C GLU A 12 9.97 -0.93 11.76
N ILE A 13 8.71 -0.59 11.49
CA ILE A 13 7.72 -1.55 10.97
C ILE A 13 8.07 -1.94 9.54
N ALA A 14 8.48 -0.98 8.71
CA ALA A 14 8.90 -1.24 7.34
C ALA A 14 10.13 -2.18 7.28
N ASP A 15 11.12 -1.99 8.15
CA ASP A 15 12.31 -2.86 8.25
C ASP A 15 11.93 -4.27 8.73
N ARG A 16 11.06 -4.39 9.72
CA ARG A 16 10.55 -5.69 10.21
C ARG A 16 9.74 -6.39 9.13
N ALA A 17 8.89 -5.67 8.39
CA ALA A 17 8.13 -6.22 7.26
C ALA A 17 9.07 -6.69 6.14
N ALA A 18 10.09 -5.91 5.79
CA ALA A 18 11.11 -6.30 4.80
C ALA A 18 11.84 -7.59 5.20
N ALA A 19 12.13 -7.76 6.49
CA ALA A 19 12.80 -8.95 7.03
C ALA A 19 11.92 -10.22 6.97
N CYS A 20 10.60 -10.11 6.78
CA CYS A 20 9.73 -11.25 6.57
C CYS A 20 10.00 -11.97 5.25
N LEU A 21 10.53 -11.26 4.25
CA LEU A 21 10.77 -11.86 2.94
C LEU A 21 11.96 -12.83 3.01
N PRO A 22 11.80 -14.11 2.60
CA PRO A 22 12.92 -15.05 2.54
C PRO A 22 14.05 -14.55 1.63
N LEU A 23 15.29 -14.56 2.11
CA LEU A 23 16.47 -14.00 1.43
C LEU A 23 16.77 -14.63 0.06
N ALA A 24 16.33 -15.87 -0.18
CA ALA A 24 16.67 -16.65 -1.37
C ALA A 24 15.50 -16.93 -2.29
N LEU A 25 14.46 -16.10 -2.29
CA LEU A 25 13.35 -16.29 -3.24
C LEU A 25 13.80 -15.98 -4.66
N PRO A 26 13.66 -16.94 -5.61
CA PRO A 26 14.05 -16.71 -6.98
C PRO A 26 13.09 -15.72 -7.66
N ALA A 27 13.57 -15.01 -8.66
CA ALA A 27 12.78 -14.14 -9.52
C ALA A 27 12.01 -13.02 -8.80
N VAL A 28 12.34 -12.69 -7.55
CA VAL A 28 11.72 -11.57 -6.83
C VAL A 28 12.67 -10.38 -6.74
N ARG A 29 12.07 -9.19 -6.73
CA ARG A 29 12.73 -7.92 -6.43
C ARG A 29 12.10 -7.36 -5.17
N PRO A 30 12.80 -7.38 -4.03
CA PRO A 30 12.30 -6.78 -2.79
C PRO A 30 11.94 -5.30 -2.97
N VAL A 31 10.89 -4.87 -2.31
CA VAL A 31 10.59 -3.44 -2.13
C VAL A 31 11.48 -2.94 -1.00
N ARG A 32 12.12 -1.80 -1.20
CA ARG A 32 12.92 -1.15 -0.16
C ARG A 32 12.00 -0.70 0.97
N ALA A 33 12.43 -0.80 2.21
CA ALA A 33 11.64 -0.44 3.38
C ALA A 33 11.13 1.02 3.31
N ASP A 34 11.98 1.96 2.86
CA ASP A 34 11.63 3.37 2.68
C ASP A 34 10.58 3.65 1.58
N LEU A 35 10.23 2.65 0.79
CA LEU A 35 9.16 2.72 -0.23
C LEU A 35 7.91 1.93 0.16
N MET A 36 7.90 1.29 1.32
CA MET A 36 6.77 0.49 1.79
C MET A 36 5.65 1.41 2.31
N HIS A 37 4.42 1.10 1.93
CA HIS A 37 3.22 1.85 2.32
C HIS A 37 1.97 1.00 2.07
N LEU A 38 0.86 1.36 2.70
CA LEU A 38 -0.46 0.80 2.38
C LEU A 38 -1.19 1.78 1.46
N THR A 39 -1.39 1.40 0.20
CA THR A 39 -2.09 2.27 -0.76
C THR A 39 -3.59 2.27 -0.53
N LEU A 40 -4.20 3.44 -0.38
CA LEU A 40 -5.65 3.63 -0.28
C LEU A 40 -6.28 3.88 -1.66
N ALA A 41 -5.64 4.70 -2.49
CA ALA A 41 -6.12 5.01 -3.84
C ALA A 41 -4.97 5.38 -4.79
N PHE A 42 -5.01 4.88 -6.03
CA PHE A 42 -4.14 5.32 -7.12
C PHE A 42 -4.86 6.34 -7.98
N LEU A 43 -4.28 7.53 -8.16
CA LEU A 43 -4.81 8.57 -9.03
C LEU A 43 -4.18 8.53 -10.44
N GLY A 44 -3.06 7.81 -10.60
CA GLY A 44 -2.35 7.75 -11.87
C GLY A 44 -1.72 9.11 -12.25
N GLN A 45 -1.73 9.43 -13.53
CA GLN A 45 -1.20 10.72 -14.03
C GLN A 45 -2.19 11.84 -13.74
N VAL A 46 -1.71 12.85 -13.04
CA VAL A 46 -2.47 14.03 -12.61
C VAL A 46 -1.72 15.27 -13.07
N THR A 47 -2.44 16.25 -13.62
CA THR A 47 -1.87 17.57 -13.99
C THR A 47 -1.55 18.39 -12.73
N ASP A 48 -0.63 19.33 -12.82
CA ASP A 48 -0.14 20.06 -11.65
C ASP A 48 -1.22 20.92 -10.97
N ASP A 49 -2.15 21.47 -11.75
CA ASP A 49 -3.31 22.21 -11.27
C ASP A 49 -4.31 21.36 -10.47
N ARG A 50 -4.29 20.03 -10.67
CA ARG A 50 -5.17 19.10 -9.96
C ARG A 50 -4.61 18.64 -8.60
N LEU A 51 -3.35 18.97 -8.26
CA LEU A 51 -2.75 18.56 -6.98
C LEU A 51 -3.55 19.09 -5.77
N ALA A 52 -3.90 20.38 -5.79
CA ALA A 52 -4.68 20.97 -4.69
C ALA A 52 -6.06 20.32 -4.56
N VAL A 53 -6.68 19.93 -5.67
CA VAL A 53 -7.97 19.22 -5.69
C VAL A 53 -7.83 17.81 -5.11
N ALA A 54 -6.73 17.10 -5.42
CA ALA A 54 -6.45 15.78 -4.87
C ALA A 54 -6.23 15.83 -3.35
N ILE A 55 -5.50 16.85 -2.87
CA ILE A 55 -5.29 17.08 -1.42
C ILE A 55 -6.64 17.34 -0.74
N ALA A 56 -7.45 18.27 -1.25
CA ALA A 56 -8.75 18.59 -0.69
C ALA A 56 -9.71 17.38 -0.71
N ALA A 57 -9.64 16.53 -1.74
CA ALA A 57 -10.39 15.30 -1.81
C ALA A 57 -9.96 14.30 -0.72
N ALA A 58 -8.65 14.10 -0.56
CA ALA A 58 -8.11 13.20 0.44
C ALA A 58 -8.43 13.68 1.87
N GLN A 59 -8.39 14.99 2.14
CA GLN A 59 -8.82 15.58 3.42
C GLN A 59 -10.30 15.31 3.68
N ALA A 60 -11.18 15.60 2.71
CA ALA A 60 -12.62 15.37 2.84
C ALA A 60 -12.95 13.87 3.02
N GLY A 61 -12.20 12.98 2.36
CA GLY A 61 -12.39 11.54 2.51
C GLY A 61 -11.87 10.96 3.82
N ALA A 62 -10.91 11.65 4.47
CA ALA A 62 -10.38 11.29 5.77
C ALA A 62 -11.18 11.93 6.94
N ASP A 63 -12.01 12.91 6.64
CA ASP A 63 -12.82 13.59 7.65
C ASP A 63 -13.76 12.61 8.36
N GLY A 64 -13.87 12.76 9.70
CA GLY A 64 -14.65 11.85 10.55
C GLY A 64 -13.98 10.50 10.85
N HIS A 65 -12.88 10.15 10.20
CA HIS A 65 -12.08 8.98 10.56
C HIS A 65 -11.12 9.29 11.70
N ARG A 66 -11.04 8.36 12.66
CA ARG A 66 -10.17 8.46 13.83
C ARG A 66 -8.93 7.58 13.66
N ALA A 67 -7.87 7.90 14.39
CA ALA A 67 -6.67 7.06 14.46
C ALA A 67 -7.01 5.68 15.05
N PHE A 68 -6.49 4.60 14.44
CA PHE A 68 -6.73 3.22 14.82
C PHE A 68 -5.46 2.38 14.73
N ASP A 69 -5.48 1.21 15.34
CA ASP A 69 -4.40 0.25 15.25
C ASP A 69 -4.70 -0.80 14.19
N LEU A 70 -3.73 -1.10 13.35
CA LEU A 70 -3.81 -2.04 12.23
C LEU A 70 -2.76 -3.13 12.40
N SER A 71 -3.15 -4.40 12.38
CA SER A 71 -2.21 -5.51 12.30
C SER A 71 -1.92 -5.93 10.86
N LEU A 72 -0.69 -6.38 10.61
CA LEU A 72 -0.34 -7.16 9.42
C LEU A 72 0.00 -8.57 9.92
N ASP A 73 -0.78 -9.59 9.58
CA ASP A 73 -0.75 -10.89 10.24
C ASP A 73 -0.70 -12.10 9.29
N HIS A 74 -0.83 -11.87 7.98
CA HIS A 74 -0.75 -12.93 6.99
C HIS A 74 -0.04 -12.49 5.73
N ALA A 75 0.43 -13.45 4.94
CA ALA A 75 1.09 -13.18 3.67
C ALA A 75 0.33 -13.78 2.50
N GLY A 76 0.52 -13.20 1.32
CA GLY A 76 -0.09 -13.69 0.11
C GLY A 76 0.63 -13.25 -1.15
N THR A 77 0.06 -13.65 -2.29
CA THR A 77 0.54 -13.26 -3.61
C THR A 77 -0.60 -12.72 -4.46
N PHE A 78 -0.35 -11.65 -5.20
CA PHE A 78 -1.24 -11.28 -6.30
C PHE A 78 -0.88 -12.10 -7.54
N LEU A 79 -1.91 -12.63 -8.19
CA LEU A 79 -1.76 -13.43 -9.39
C LEU A 79 -2.15 -12.64 -10.64
N ARG A 80 -1.44 -12.88 -11.74
CA ARG A 80 -1.86 -12.48 -13.08
C ARG A 80 -1.66 -13.67 -14.02
N ALA A 81 -2.72 -14.10 -14.66
CA ALA A 81 -2.73 -15.33 -15.49
C ALA A 81 -2.18 -16.55 -14.72
N GLY A 82 -2.61 -16.75 -13.46
CA GLY A 82 -2.19 -17.85 -12.60
C GLY A 82 -0.76 -17.80 -12.06
N ARG A 83 -0.02 -16.70 -12.31
CA ARG A 83 1.37 -16.55 -11.86
C ARG A 83 1.51 -15.44 -10.82
N PRO A 84 2.30 -15.63 -9.75
CA PRO A 84 2.61 -14.58 -8.78
C PRO A 84 3.21 -13.34 -9.46
N ARG A 85 2.77 -12.16 -9.04
CA ARG A 85 3.28 -10.86 -9.51
C ARG A 85 3.78 -9.98 -8.38
N ALA A 86 3.27 -10.19 -7.19
CA ALA A 86 3.74 -9.51 -5.99
C ALA A 86 3.57 -10.45 -4.79
N VAL A 87 4.45 -10.30 -3.82
CA VAL A 87 4.35 -10.87 -2.46
C VAL A 87 3.97 -9.74 -1.54
N TRP A 88 3.00 -9.96 -0.66
CA TRP A 88 2.47 -8.93 0.22
C TRP A 88 2.14 -9.48 1.61
N LEU A 89 2.06 -8.57 2.60
CA LEU A 89 1.42 -8.81 3.88
C LEU A 89 0.02 -8.20 3.86
N GLY A 90 -0.95 -8.93 4.40
CA GLY A 90 -2.33 -8.52 4.51
C GLY A 90 -2.66 -7.99 5.91
N ALA A 91 -3.70 -7.15 5.95
CA ALA A 91 -4.21 -6.56 7.17
C ALA A 91 -5.18 -7.51 7.88
N GLY A 92 -5.07 -7.61 9.20
CA GLY A 92 -5.97 -8.33 10.10
C GLY A 92 -6.83 -7.38 10.92
N ALA A 93 -6.55 -7.25 12.23
CA ALA A 93 -7.27 -6.28 13.06
C ALA A 93 -7.13 -4.85 12.51
N GLY A 94 -8.21 -4.07 12.55
CA GLY A 94 -8.27 -2.71 11.97
C GLY A 94 -8.54 -2.67 10.46
N ILE A 95 -8.82 -3.82 9.83
CA ILE A 95 -9.12 -3.89 8.39
C ILE A 95 -10.39 -3.13 8.02
N ASP A 96 -11.40 -3.14 8.87
CA ASP A 96 -12.68 -2.47 8.61
C ASP A 96 -12.51 -0.95 8.64
N GLU A 97 -11.75 -0.41 9.60
CA GLU A 97 -11.40 0.99 9.70
C GLU A 97 -10.59 1.44 8.47
N LEU A 98 -9.59 0.64 8.07
CA LEU A 98 -8.78 0.93 6.88
C LEU A 98 -9.62 0.89 5.60
N THR A 99 -10.55 -0.06 5.50
CA THR A 99 -11.46 -0.18 4.35
C THR A 99 -12.43 1.00 4.29
N GLY A 100 -12.97 1.41 5.44
CA GLY A 100 -13.82 2.59 5.55
C GLY A 100 -13.10 3.86 5.12
N LEU A 101 -11.87 4.05 5.60
CA LEU A 101 -11.00 5.17 5.22
C LEU A 101 -10.71 5.18 3.70
N ALA A 102 -10.34 4.03 3.13
CA ALA A 102 -10.11 3.90 1.70
C ALA A 102 -11.34 4.21 0.87
N ALA A 103 -12.52 3.74 1.32
CA ALA A 103 -13.81 4.04 0.67
C ALA A 103 -14.16 5.52 0.74
N GLY A 104 -13.96 6.19 1.88
CA GLY A 104 -14.14 7.63 2.04
C GLY A 104 -13.27 8.43 1.09
N VAL A 105 -11.97 8.12 1.05
CA VAL A 105 -11.01 8.76 0.15
C VAL A 105 -11.38 8.53 -1.32
N THR A 106 -11.70 7.30 -1.70
CA THR A 106 -12.06 6.94 -3.07
C THR A 106 -13.31 7.69 -3.54
N ARG A 107 -14.36 7.75 -2.71
CA ARG A 107 -15.59 8.49 -2.98
C ARG A 107 -15.31 9.98 -3.17
N ALA A 108 -14.58 10.59 -2.23
CA ALA A 108 -14.26 12.03 -2.31
C ALA A 108 -13.42 12.40 -3.54
N LEU A 109 -12.56 11.50 -4.01
CA LEU A 109 -11.81 11.63 -5.27
C LEU A 109 -12.73 11.49 -6.48
N ALA A 110 -13.64 10.50 -6.48
CA ALA A 110 -14.60 10.29 -7.57
C ALA A 110 -15.55 11.48 -7.73
N ASP A 111 -16.05 12.05 -6.63
CA ASP A 111 -16.91 13.26 -6.60
C ASP A 111 -16.21 14.47 -7.23
N ARG A 112 -14.88 14.46 -7.30
CA ARG A 112 -14.04 15.48 -7.93
C ARG A 112 -13.48 15.06 -9.28
N SER A 113 -14.12 14.08 -9.92
CA SER A 113 -13.80 13.59 -11.28
C SER A 113 -12.37 13.07 -11.44
N PHE A 114 -11.83 12.38 -10.42
CA PHE A 114 -10.65 11.55 -10.61
C PHE A 114 -11.06 10.17 -11.14
N SER A 115 -10.38 9.74 -12.21
CA SER A 115 -10.54 8.36 -12.72
C SER A 115 -9.75 7.41 -11.83
N LEU A 116 -10.44 6.56 -11.10
CA LEU A 116 -9.85 5.58 -10.21
C LEU A 116 -9.92 4.18 -10.83
N GLU A 117 -9.09 3.26 -10.34
CA GLU A 117 -9.16 1.86 -10.78
C GLU A 117 -10.48 1.23 -10.28
N ASP A 118 -11.20 0.57 -11.19
CA ASP A 118 -12.43 -0.16 -10.88
C ASP A 118 -12.09 -1.56 -10.32
N ARG A 119 -11.44 -1.58 -9.17
CA ARG A 119 -11.11 -2.81 -8.43
C ARG A 119 -11.46 -2.65 -6.97
N PRO A 120 -12.00 -3.70 -6.32
CA PRO A 120 -12.21 -3.67 -4.88
C PRO A 120 -10.90 -3.30 -4.14
N PHE A 121 -11.04 -2.52 -3.09
CA PHE A 121 -9.92 -2.22 -2.20
C PHE A 121 -9.38 -3.52 -1.58
N SER A 122 -8.08 -3.66 -1.55
CA SER A 122 -7.38 -4.78 -0.90
C SER A 122 -6.27 -4.20 -0.05
N ALA A 123 -6.42 -4.29 1.26
CA ALA A 123 -5.43 -3.81 2.21
C ALA A 123 -4.19 -4.73 2.18
N HIS A 124 -3.08 -4.21 1.65
CA HIS A 124 -1.85 -4.99 1.55
C HIS A 124 -0.61 -4.11 1.60
N LEU A 125 0.44 -4.65 2.17
CA LEU A 125 1.79 -4.10 2.15
C LEU A 125 2.64 -4.92 1.18
N THR A 126 3.06 -4.36 0.06
CA THR A 126 3.89 -5.07 -0.91
C THR A 126 5.32 -5.26 -0.39
N LEU A 127 5.75 -6.51 -0.21
CA LEU A 127 7.11 -6.88 0.18
C LEU A 127 8.05 -7.00 -1.01
N ALA A 128 7.55 -7.58 -2.11
CA ALA A 128 8.35 -7.82 -3.31
C ALA A 128 7.51 -7.87 -4.58
N ARG A 129 8.14 -7.57 -5.70
CA ARG A 129 7.57 -7.76 -7.04
C ARG A 129 8.24 -8.95 -7.71
N VAL A 130 7.45 -9.79 -8.35
CA VAL A 130 7.94 -10.94 -9.10
C VAL A 130 8.26 -10.50 -10.53
N ARG A 131 9.41 -10.94 -11.06
CA ARG A 131 9.81 -10.64 -12.43
C ARG A 131 8.79 -11.21 -13.43
N PRO A 132 8.48 -10.47 -14.52
CA PRO A 132 7.51 -10.94 -15.52
C PRO A 132 7.87 -12.26 -16.21
N ASP A 133 9.17 -12.53 -16.33
CA ASP A 133 9.79 -13.69 -16.97
C ASP A 133 10.02 -14.87 -16.01
N ALA A 134 9.51 -14.80 -14.77
CA ALA A 134 9.62 -15.90 -13.82
C ALA A 134 9.05 -17.21 -14.41
N SER A 135 9.85 -18.27 -14.35
CA SER A 135 9.46 -19.60 -14.81
C SER A 135 8.33 -20.20 -13.97
N ALA A 136 7.69 -21.24 -14.49
CA ALA A 136 6.68 -21.96 -13.74
C ALA A 136 7.24 -22.62 -12.45
N ALA A 137 8.51 -23.06 -12.47
CA ALA A 137 9.18 -23.64 -11.31
C ALA A 137 9.43 -22.56 -10.24
N GLU A 138 9.96 -21.39 -10.62
CA GLU A 138 10.15 -20.25 -9.73
C GLU A 138 8.82 -19.76 -9.14
N SER A 139 7.77 -19.67 -9.98
CA SER A 139 6.42 -19.28 -9.52
C SER A 139 5.88 -20.23 -8.45
N ARG A 140 6.05 -21.56 -8.63
CA ARG A 140 5.66 -22.55 -7.60
C ARG A 140 6.48 -22.43 -6.34
N THR A 141 7.79 -22.16 -6.46
CA THR A 141 8.66 -21.95 -5.29
C THR A 141 8.22 -20.72 -4.51
N ILE A 142 7.93 -19.60 -5.19
CA ILE A 142 7.42 -18.39 -4.54
C ILE A 142 6.10 -18.67 -3.80
N ALA A 143 5.12 -19.31 -4.45
CA ALA A 143 3.83 -19.61 -3.84
C ALA A 143 3.99 -20.44 -2.56
N ARG A 144 4.74 -21.55 -2.63
CA ARG A 144 5.00 -22.41 -1.46
C ARG A 144 5.75 -21.69 -0.33
N SER A 145 6.68 -20.82 -0.66
CA SER A 145 7.43 -20.06 0.34
C SER A 145 6.54 -19.06 1.05
N VAL A 146 5.64 -18.40 0.32
CA VAL A 146 4.68 -17.45 0.89
C VAL A 146 3.64 -18.15 1.75
N GLU A 147 3.13 -19.32 1.36
CA GLU A 147 2.21 -20.14 2.17
C GLU A 147 2.79 -20.56 3.53
N ARG A 148 4.11 -20.67 3.60
CA ARG A 148 4.84 -21.06 4.82
C ARG A 148 5.42 -19.88 5.60
N LEU A 149 5.17 -18.66 5.12
CA LEU A 149 5.72 -17.47 5.75
C LEU A 149 5.07 -17.26 7.12
N ILE A 150 5.89 -17.25 8.15
CA ILE A 150 5.46 -16.85 9.47
C ILE A 150 5.59 -15.34 9.55
N VAL A 151 4.47 -14.65 9.63
CA VAL A 151 4.43 -13.20 9.79
C VAL A 151 4.52 -12.89 11.27
N PRO A 152 5.55 -12.17 11.75
CA PRO A 152 5.60 -11.70 13.12
C PRO A 152 4.45 -10.71 13.35
N GLU A 153 4.04 -10.54 14.57
CA GLU A 153 3.07 -9.51 14.92
C GLU A 153 3.61 -8.11 14.56
N LEU A 154 3.02 -7.49 13.54
CA LEU A 154 3.31 -6.14 13.09
C LEU A 154 2.08 -5.28 13.33
N CYS A 155 2.17 -4.34 14.27
CA CYS A 155 1.11 -3.41 14.58
C CYS A 155 1.51 -2.00 14.12
N ILE A 156 0.60 -1.32 13.41
CA ILE A 156 0.78 0.02 12.86
C ILE A 156 -0.28 0.91 13.49
N ARG A 157 0.14 2.02 14.09
CA ARG A 157 -0.79 3.10 14.44
C ARG A 157 -1.07 3.91 13.19
N VAL A 158 -2.29 3.81 12.65
CA VAL A 158 -2.76 4.62 11.53
C VAL A 158 -3.34 5.92 12.08
N ASP A 159 -2.54 6.97 12.11
CA ASP A 159 -2.92 8.31 12.61
C ASP A 159 -2.87 9.38 11.51
N GLN A 160 -2.41 9.00 10.33
CA GLN A 160 -2.31 9.90 9.17
C GLN A 160 -2.36 9.13 7.85
N ILE A 161 -2.73 9.85 6.80
CA ILE A 161 -2.55 9.43 5.42
C ILE A 161 -1.72 10.49 4.67
N ALA A 162 -1.13 10.12 3.54
CA ALA A 162 -0.31 11.01 2.74
C ALA A 162 -0.74 11.03 1.28
N VAL A 163 -0.69 12.21 0.67
CA VAL A 163 -0.71 12.39 -0.79
C VAL A 163 0.73 12.28 -1.28
N VAL A 164 1.02 11.28 -2.10
CA VAL A 164 2.37 10.93 -2.49
C VAL A 164 2.55 11.04 -4.00
N GLU A 165 3.61 11.73 -4.42
CA GLU A 165 4.06 11.74 -5.81
C GLU A 165 5.05 10.60 -6.06
N SER A 166 4.79 9.84 -7.12
CA SER A 166 5.70 8.80 -7.61
C SER A 166 6.45 9.28 -8.86
N ARG A 167 7.77 9.38 -8.76
CA ARG A 167 8.66 9.67 -9.89
C ARG A 167 9.40 8.40 -10.26
N LEU A 168 9.26 7.98 -11.51
CA LEU A 168 9.99 6.83 -12.03
C LEU A 168 11.42 7.24 -12.40
N SER A 169 12.39 6.43 -12.02
CA SER A 169 13.79 6.60 -12.42
C SER A 169 14.38 5.25 -12.87
N PRO A 170 15.50 5.24 -13.60
CA PRO A 170 16.19 4.00 -13.97
C PRO A 170 16.57 3.13 -12.75
N LYS A 171 16.72 3.75 -11.57
CA LYS A 171 17.04 3.08 -10.30
C LYS A 171 15.79 2.63 -9.51
N GLY A 172 14.61 2.78 -10.10
CA GLY A 172 13.33 2.47 -9.46
C GLY A 172 12.50 3.72 -9.11
N PRO A 173 11.34 3.53 -8.50
CA PRO A 173 10.49 4.64 -8.09
C PRO A 173 11.13 5.45 -6.96
N ARG A 174 10.86 6.74 -6.96
CA ARG A 174 11.13 7.66 -5.84
C ARG A 174 9.81 8.26 -5.43
N TYR A 175 9.54 8.30 -4.14
CA TYR A 175 8.33 8.87 -3.58
C TYR A 175 8.64 10.20 -2.88
N ALA A 176 7.74 11.16 -3.05
CA ALA A 176 7.79 12.44 -2.38
C ALA A 176 6.41 12.72 -1.79
N THR A 177 6.32 12.84 -0.48
CA THR A 177 5.11 13.29 0.20
C THR A 177 4.82 14.72 -0.22
N ARG A 178 3.62 14.95 -0.74
CA ARG A 178 3.14 16.27 -1.15
C ARG A 178 2.31 16.93 -0.08
N PHE A 179 1.61 16.12 0.72
CA PHE A 179 0.80 16.58 1.83
C PHE A 179 0.50 15.43 2.80
N ASP A 180 0.55 15.71 4.10
CA ASP A 180 0.14 14.78 5.16
C ASP A 180 -1.20 15.23 5.74
N ILE A 181 -2.08 14.27 6.01
CA ILE A 181 -3.43 14.48 6.52
C ILE A 181 -3.56 13.66 7.81
N ARG A 182 -3.71 14.34 8.94
CA ARG A 182 -3.94 13.71 10.24
C ARG A 182 -5.37 13.21 10.36
N LEU A 183 -5.54 12.03 10.95
CA LEU A 183 -6.84 11.52 11.38
C LEU A 183 -7.21 12.09 12.75
N GLY A 184 -8.52 12.08 13.08
CA GLY A 184 -9.00 12.49 14.39
C GLY A 184 -8.40 11.63 15.51
N GLN A 185 -8.29 12.22 16.70
CA GLN A 185 -7.88 11.43 17.88
C GLN A 185 -9.02 10.51 18.31
N PRO A 186 -8.72 9.31 18.87
CA PRO A 186 -9.75 8.47 19.48
C PRO A 186 -10.42 9.25 20.64
N GLU A 187 -11.71 9.00 20.86
CA GLU A 187 -12.34 9.49 22.10
C GLU A 187 -11.69 8.81 23.31
N VAL A 188 -11.30 9.61 24.29
CA VAL A 188 -10.78 9.14 25.59
C VAL A 188 -11.92 8.59 26.43
#